data_39bf6bb6f69ec695378650daaf085fc9
#
_entry.id   39bf6bb6f69ec695378650daaf085fc9
#
_cell.length_a   1.000
_cell.length_b   1.000
_cell.length_c   1.000
_cell.angle_alpha   90.00
_cell.angle_beta   90.00
_cell.angle_gamma   90.00
#
_symmetry.space_group_name_H-M   'P 1'
#
loop_
_entity.id
_entity.type
_entity.pdbx_description
1 polymer ?
#
loop_
_entity_poly.entity_id
_entity_poly.type
_entity_poly.pdbx_seq_one_letter_code
_entity_poly.pdbx_strand_id
1 'polypeptide(L)'
;MQSIMQPLQHKWRIRMVMTIMMIIAITLTSVTFTTVNWFEAKTLLLDAATSKAEMTSQITEQKVQQIIDPAEALLRVLAFDPVVEASTLPQRLQRLEAFTTNLYANPLLTAVYIGYDNGDYFLVSPLTKATLRQSYRAPEQAKYVVRTLLGQVGEKRTHQLLFYDQQLNLIEQRIDPDYVYDPRQRPWYNNALATTDVAISKPYIYADTPLMGVTLSMRSSNSHAIVAMDLPLNGIKDALQQLSITPHSQIALVDS
;
A
#
# COMPACT_ATOMS: atom_id res chain seq x y z
N MET A 1 -15.25 -42.71 88.98
CA MET A 1 -14.43 -41.65 88.34
C MET A 1 -14.54 -41.65 86.78
N GLN A 2 -15.68 -42.07 86.19
CA GLN A 2 -15.83 -42.24 84.73
C GLN A 2 -16.94 -41.37 84.11
N SER A 3 -17.64 -40.50 84.86
CA SER A 3 -18.83 -39.79 84.31
C SER A 3 -18.61 -38.33 83.96
N ILE A 4 -17.40 -37.74 84.08
CA ILE A 4 -17.19 -36.29 83.80
C ILE A 4 -16.45 -36.03 82.48
N MET A 5 -15.92 -37.04 81.77
CA MET A 5 -15.13 -36.85 80.56
C MET A 5 -15.96 -36.86 79.24
N GLN A 6 -17.15 -37.39 79.21
CA GLN A 6 -17.98 -37.48 78.00
C GLN A 6 -18.49 -36.12 77.46
N PRO A 7 -18.89 -35.12 78.26
CA PRO A 7 -19.44 -33.87 77.70
C PRO A 7 -18.33 -32.96 77.09
N LEU A 8 -17.09 -33.10 77.50
CA LEU A 8 -15.99 -32.30 76.94
C LEU A 8 -15.56 -32.80 75.57
N GLN A 9 -15.52 -34.11 75.35
CA GLN A 9 -15.21 -34.67 74.01
C GLN A 9 -16.29 -34.35 72.95
N HIS A 10 -17.56 -34.28 73.32
CA HIS A 10 -18.65 -33.94 72.42
C HIS A 10 -18.59 -32.48 72.00
N LYS A 11 -18.30 -31.55 72.89
CA LYS A 11 -18.12 -30.12 72.58
C LYS A 11 -16.89 -29.87 71.68
N TRP A 12 -15.82 -30.64 71.82
CA TRP A 12 -14.63 -30.55 70.97
C TRP A 12 -14.90 -31.02 69.56
N ARG A 13 -15.61 -32.11 69.37
CA ARG A 13 -16.04 -32.64 68.05
C ARG A 13 -16.94 -31.66 67.34
N ILE A 14 -17.90 -31.04 68.00
CA ILE A 14 -18.80 -30.05 67.38
C ILE A 14 -17.99 -28.82 66.93
N ARG A 15 -17.12 -28.29 67.73
CA ARG A 15 -16.24 -27.16 67.37
C ARG A 15 -15.36 -27.49 66.16
N MET A 16 -14.77 -28.66 66.12
CA MET A 16 -13.94 -29.11 65.00
C MET A 16 -14.77 -29.24 63.72
N VAL A 17 -15.94 -29.82 63.77
CA VAL A 17 -16.87 -29.91 62.60
C VAL A 17 -17.28 -28.52 62.09
N MET A 18 -17.64 -27.62 63.02
CA MET A 18 -18.00 -26.23 62.63
C MET A 18 -16.82 -25.50 61.98
N THR A 19 -15.59 -25.67 62.49
CA THR A 19 -14.39 -25.05 61.94
C THR A 19 -14.10 -25.61 60.54
N ILE A 20 -14.22 -26.92 60.36
CA ILE A 20 -14.03 -27.56 59.02
C ILE A 20 -15.08 -27.08 58.03
N MET A 21 -16.36 -27.03 58.43
CA MET A 21 -17.43 -26.51 57.56
C MET A 21 -17.19 -25.04 57.18
N MET A 22 -16.73 -24.21 58.10
CA MET A 22 -16.41 -22.80 57.83
C MET A 22 -15.24 -22.69 56.87
N ILE A 23 -14.20 -23.50 56.99
CA ILE A 23 -13.06 -23.53 56.07
C ILE A 23 -13.50 -23.97 54.67
N ILE A 24 -14.34 -25.01 54.59
CA ILE A 24 -14.90 -25.48 53.31
C ILE A 24 -15.77 -24.39 52.64
N ALA A 25 -16.60 -23.71 53.40
CA ALA A 25 -17.43 -22.62 52.89
C ALA A 25 -16.59 -21.46 52.36
N ILE A 26 -15.51 -21.05 53.09
CA ILE A 26 -14.62 -19.97 52.66
C ILE A 26 -13.80 -20.38 51.42
N THR A 27 -13.31 -21.62 51.37
CA THR A 27 -12.57 -22.10 50.18
C THR A 27 -13.49 -22.20 48.95
N LEU A 28 -14.73 -22.69 49.12
CA LEU A 28 -15.70 -22.80 48.01
C LEU A 28 -16.04 -21.41 47.47
N THR A 29 -16.34 -20.45 48.34
CA THR A 29 -16.64 -19.07 47.93
C THR A 29 -15.45 -18.40 47.26
N SER A 30 -14.22 -18.60 47.79
CA SER A 30 -13.02 -18.06 47.19
C SER A 30 -12.75 -18.63 45.79
N VAL A 31 -12.89 -19.95 45.63
CA VAL A 31 -12.72 -20.61 44.32
C VAL A 31 -13.77 -20.12 43.33
N THR A 32 -15.03 -20.04 43.74
CA THR A 32 -16.12 -19.55 42.86
C THR A 32 -15.87 -18.11 42.46
N PHE A 33 -15.49 -17.24 43.40
CA PHE A 33 -15.19 -15.83 43.11
C PHE A 33 -14.00 -15.70 42.17
N THR A 34 -12.94 -16.46 42.38
CA THR A 34 -11.75 -16.41 41.50
C THR A 34 -12.06 -16.92 40.12
N THR A 35 -12.84 -18.00 39.97
CA THR A 35 -13.21 -18.53 38.65
C THR A 35 -14.11 -17.56 37.87
N VAL A 36 -15.11 -16.97 38.52
CA VAL A 36 -15.99 -15.99 37.86
C VAL A 36 -15.18 -14.78 37.39
N ASN A 37 -14.38 -14.18 38.27
CA ASN A 37 -13.53 -13.04 37.89
C ASN A 37 -12.53 -13.38 36.79
N TRP A 38 -11.99 -14.60 36.77
CA TRP A 38 -11.11 -15.05 35.69
C TRP A 38 -11.82 -15.09 34.34
N PHE A 39 -13.04 -15.65 34.30
CA PHE A 39 -13.83 -15.69 33.06
C PHE A 39 -14.22 -14.30 32.59
N GLU A 40 -14.68 -13.43 33.49
CA GLU A 40 -15.02 -12.03 33.15
C GLU A 40 -13.80 -11.25 32.67
N ALA A 41 -12.67 -11.35 33.34
CA ALA A 41 -11.44 -10.70 32.93
C ALA A 41 -10.94 -11.21 31.57
N LYS A 42 -11.05 -12.52 31.31
CA LYS A 42 -10.69 -13.12 30.03
C LYS A 42 -11.57 -12.60 28.88
N THR A 43 -12.92 -12.58 29.07
CA THR A 43 -13.83 -12.07 28.04
C THR A 43 -13.58 -10.59 27.78
N LEU A 44 -13.43 -9.77 28.82
CA LEU A 44 -13.13 -8.35 28.69
C LEU A 44 -11.83 -8.08 27.92
N LEU A 45 -10.77 -8.86 28.21
CA LEU A 45 -9.50 -8.75 27.50
C LEU A 45 -9.60 -9.17 26.03
N LEU A 46 -10.35 -10.24 25.73
CA LEU A 46 -10.59 -10.69 24.36
C LEU A 46 -11.41 -9.67 23.58
N ASP A 47 -12.49 -9.15 24.16
CA ASP A 47 -13.33 -8.14 23.54
C ASP A 47 -12.56 -6.85 23.26
N ALA A 48 -11.75 -6.41 24.23
CA ALA A 48 -10.88 -5.26 24.06
C ALA A 48 -9.81 -5.47 22.96
N ALA A 49 -9.23 -6.67 22.89
CA ALA A 49 -8.26 -7.02 21.85
C ALA A 49 -8.92 -7.06 20.46
N THR A 50 -10.10 -7.66 20.34
CA THR A 50 -10.88 -7.72 19.08
C THR A 50 -11.28 -6.32 18.62
N SER A 51 -11.87 -5.53 19.50
CA SER A 51 -12.25 -4.14 19.19
C SER A 51 -11.06 -3.29 18.76
N LYS A 52 -9.92 -3.45 19.42
CA LYS A 52 -8.68 -2.76 19.02
C LYS A 52 -8.17 -3.22 17.66
N ALA A 53 -8.26 -4.52 17.35
CA ALA A 53 -7.87 -5.05 16.05
C ALA A 53 -8.78 -4.52 14.92
N GLU A 54 -10.10 -4.51 15.13
CA GLU A 54 -11.07 -3.95 14.19
C GLU A 54 -10.84 -2.46 13.94
N MET A 55 -10.66 -1.68 14.99
CA MET A 55 -10.37 -0.25 14.89
C MET A 55 -9.05 0.00 14.13
N THR A 56 -8.02 -0.80 14.39
CA THR A 56 -6.74 -0.70 13.68
C THR A 56 -6.90 -1.04 12.20
N SER A 57 -7.69 -2.07 11.88
CA SER A 57 -7.99 -2.45 10.50
C SER A 57 -8.71 -1.33 9.75
N GLN A 58 -9.76 -0.74 10.34
CA GLN A 58 -10.50 0.38 9.75
C GLN A 58 -9.61 1.60 9.51
N ILE A 59 -8.76 1.96 10.49
CA ILE A 59 -7.82 3.08 10.33
C ILE A 59 -6.84 2.78 9.19
N THR A 60 -6.35 1.55 9.09
CA THR A 60 -5.41 1.14 8.03
C THR A 60 -6.08 1.23 6.66
N GLU A 61 -7.29 0.72 6.53
CA GLU A 61 -8.08 0.80 5.30
C GLU A 61 -8.31 2.24 4.86
N GLN A 62 -8.79 3.10 5.76
CA GLN A 62 -8.99 4.52 5.48
C GLN A 62 -7.69 5.22 5.03
N LYS A 63 -6.56 4.83 5.58
CA LYS A 63 -5.25 5.39 5.21
C LYS A 63 -4.76 4.91 3.86
N VAL A 64 -4.99 3.65 3.52
CA VAL A 64 -4.72 3.13 2.17
C VAL A 64 -5.57 3.89 1.15
N GLN A 65 -6.86 4.10 1.42
CA GLN A 65 -7.74 4.88 0.56
C GLN A 65 -7.26 6.33 0.42
N GLN A 66 -6.84 7.01 1.49
CA GLN A 66 -6.25 8.35 1.41
C GLN A 66 -5.02 8.46 0.51
N ILE A 67 -4.29 7.35 0.29
CA ILE A 67 -3.16 7.29 -0.63
C ILE A 67 -3.63 7.02 -2.07
N ILE A 68 -4.61 6.14 -2.23
CA ILE A 68 -5.09 5.67 -3.53
C ILE A 68 -6.05 6.67 -4.16
N ASP A 69 -7.00 7.22 -3.42
CA ASP A 69 -8.04 8.11 -3.95
C ASP A 69 -7.50 9.31 -4.75
N PRO A 70 -6.45 10.06 -4.30
CA PRO A 70 -5.89 11.13 -5.10
C PRO A 70 -5.27 10.65 -6.41
N ALA A 71 -4.63 9.47 -6.40
CA ALA A 71 -4.03 8.88 -7.60
C ALA A 71 -5.11 8.41 -8.57
N GLU A 72 -6.20 7.80 -8.09
CA GLU A 72 -7.35 7.45 -8.93
C GLU A 72 -8.02 8.68 -9.54
N ALA A 73 -8.26 9.71 -8.74
CA ALA A 73 -8.85 10.96 -9.24
C ALA A 73 -8.00 11.57 -10.36
N LEU A 74 -6.68 11.61 -10.16
CA LEU A 74 -5.74 12.08 -11.17
C LEU A 74 -5.78 11.21 -12.43
N LEU A 75 -5.81 9.89 -12.27
CA LEU A 75 -5.86 8.94 -13.39
C LEU A 75 -7.12 9.14 -14.23
N ARG A 76 -8.28 9.36 -13.59
CA ARG A 76 -9.55 9.66 -14.27
C ARG A 76 -9.45 10.96 -15.09
N VAL A 77 -8.79 11.99 -14.56
CA VAL A 77 -8.56 13.24 -15.31
C VAL A 77 -7.63 13.00 -16.50
N LEU A 78 -6.53 12.27 -16.30
CA LEU A 78 -5.57 11.96 -17.36
C LEU A 78 -6.15 11.10 -18.49
N ALA A 79 -7.14 10.25 -18.19
CA ALA A 79 -7.83 9.45 -19.20
C ALA A 79 -8.58 10.30 -20.27
N PHE A 80 -8.85 11.57 -19.95
CA PHE A 80 -9.46 12.55 -20.86
C PHE A 80 -8.48 13.63 -21.34
N ASP A 81 -7.19 13.55 -20.94
CA ASP A 81 -6.18 14.54 -21.31
C ASP A 81 -5.82 14.39 -22.82
N PRO A 82 -5.59 15.49 -23.56
CA PRO A 82 -5.19 15.44 -24.97
C PRO A 82 -3.96 14.57 -25.25
N VAL A 83 -3.14 14.28 -24.25
CA VAL A 83 -1.97 13.40 -24.43
C VAL A 83 -2.35 11.98 -24.88
N VAL A 84 -3.57 11.50 -24.56
CA VAL A 84 -4.01 10.16 -24.98
C VAL A 84 -4.24 10.05 -26.49
N GLU A 85 -4.38 11.18 -27.19
CA GLU A 85 -4.50 11.27 -28.64
C GLU A 85 -3.19 11.69 -29.33
N ALA A 86 -2.16 12.04 -28.54
CA ALA A 86 -0.90 12.56 -29.06
C ALA A 86 -0.12 11.47 -29.81
N SER A 87 0.08 11.67 -31.12
CA SER A 87 0.80 10.74 -32.00
C SER A 87 2.29 11.04 -32.13
N THR A 88 2.73 12.23 -31.71
CA THR A 88 4.15 12.67 -31.84
C THR A 88 4.74 13.04 -30.49
N LEU A 89 6.07 12.92 -30.37
CA LEU A 89 6.78 13.32 -29.16
C LEU A 89 6.57 14.80 -28.79
N PRO A 90 6.66 15.76 -29.71
CA PRO A 90 6.38 17.16 -29.37
C PRO A 90 4.97 17.38 -28.77
N GLN A 91 3.95 16.72 -29.29
CA GLN A 91 2.59 16.80 -28.71
C GLN A 91 2.54 16.26 -27.29
N ARG A 92 3.20 15.11 -27.02
CA ARG A 92 3.29 14.51 -25.68
C ARG A 92 4.05 15.43 -24.72
N LEU A 93 5.15 16.04 -25.16
CA LEU A 93 5.97 16.95 -24.35
C LEU A 93 5.23 18.26 -23.99
N GLN A 94 4.24 18.69 -24.76
CA GLN A 94 3.40 19.83 -24.37
C GLN A 94 2.67 19.62 -23.03
N ARG A 95 2.51 18.37 -22.60
CA ARG A 95 1.87 18.01 -21.34
C ARG A 95 2.86 17.76 -20.20
N LEU A 96 4.16 17.92 -20.45
CA LEU A 96 5.22 17.62 -19.47
C LEU A 96 5.03 18.40 -18.16
N GLU A 97 4.71 19.68 -18.22
CA GLU A 97 4.46 20.52 -17.05
C GLU A 97 3.29 19.99 -16.20
N ALA A 98 2.19 19.57 -16.85
CA ALA A 98 1.05 18.99 -16.15
C ALA A 98 1.43 17.68 -15.44
N PHE A 99 2.22 16.80 -16.09
CA PHE A 99 2.69 15.55 -15.49
C PHE A 99 3.62 15.81 -14.30
N THR A 100 4.59 16.71 -14.45
CA THR A 100 5.55 17.02 -13.38
C THR A 100 4.87 17.71 -12.19
N THR A 101 3.89 18.58 -12.42
CA THR A 101 3.07 19.21 -11.36
C THR A 101 2.29 18.16 -10.59
N ASN A 102 1.68 17.20 -11.27
CA ASN A 102 0.93 16.11 -10.64
C ASN A 102 1.83 15.19 -9.82
N LEU A 103 3.01 14.85 -10.32
CA LEU A 103 4.02 14.06 -9.60
C LEU A 103 4.55 14.81 -8.36
N TYR A 104 4.70 16.13 -8.46
CA TYR A 104 5.09 16.96 -7.32
C TYR A 104 4.01 17.00 -6.24
N ALA A 105 2.74 17.11 -6.63
CA ALA A 105 1.60 17.10 -5.71
C ALA A 105 1.37 15.73 -5.04
N ASN A 106 1.85 14.64 -5.67
CA ASN A 106 1.69 13.27 -5.20
C ASN A 106 3.05 12.57 -5.04
N PRO A 107 3.82 12.87 -3.98
CA PRO A 107 5.21 12.41 -3.84
C PRO A 107 5.36 10.89 -3.64
N LEU A 108 4.28 10.17 -3.41
CA LEU A 108 4.29 8.70 -3.37
C LEU A 108 4.38 8.07 -4.76
N LEU A 109 3.90 8.78 -5.79
CA LEU A 109 4.01 8.31 -7.18
C LEU A 109 5.45 8.38 -7.66
N THR A 110 5.91 7.34 -8.33
CA THR A 110 7.26 7.28 -8.91
C THR A 110 7.26 7.44 -10.42
N ALA A 111 6.13 7.26 -11.07
CA ALA A 111 5.96 7.51 -12.49
C ALA A 111 4.49 7.73 -12.84
N VAL A 112 4.26 8.53 -13.88
CA VAL A 112 2.99 8.64 -14.62
C VAL A 112 3.29 8.37 -16.08
N TYR A 113 2.48 7.53 -16.73
CA TYR A 113 2.79 7.10 -18.09
C TYR A 113 1.57 6.67 -18.89
N ILE A 114 1.78 6.56 -20.19
CA ILE A 114 0.77 6.19 -21.18
C ILE A 114 1.35 5.12 -22.10
N GLY A 115 0.60 4.04 -22.26
CA GLY A 115 0.82 3.05 -23.31
C GLY A 115 -0.26 3.15 -24.36
N TYR A 116 0.14 3.29 -25.60
CA TYR A 116 -0.77 3.42 -26.73
C TYR A 116 -1.03 2.06 -27.38
N ASP A 117 -2.17 1.93 -28.06
CA ASP A 117 -2.58 0.69 -28.74
C ASP A 117 -1.63 0.28 -29.88
N ASN A 118 -0.96 1.26 -30.49
CA ASN A 118 0.10 1.02 -31.46
C ASN A 118 1.41 0.51 -30.85
N GLY A 119 1.52 0.45 -29.50
CA GLY A 119 2.69 0.04 -28.73
C GLY A 119 3.68 1.15 -28.43
N ASP A 120 3.38 2.39 -28.74
CA ASP A 120 4.13 3.54 -28.26
C ASP A 120 4.00 3.68 -26.74
N TYR A 121 4.98 4.36 -26.16
CA TYR A 121 5.05 4.57 -24.71
C TYR A 121 5.59 5.96 -24.38
N PHE A 122 5.02 6.58 -23.36
CA PHE A 122 5.44 7.87 -22.84
C PHE A 122 5.35 7.86 -21.31
N LEU A 123 6.48 7.99 -20.64
CA LEU A 123 6.59 7.98 -19.16
C LEU A 123 7.29 9.24 -18.68
N VAL A 124 6.81 9.80 -17.58
CA VAL A 124 7.47 10.86 -16.82
C VAL A 124 7.70 10.36 -15.39
N SER A 125 8.94 10.48 -14.91
CA SER A 125 9.33 10.08 -13.55
C SER A 125 10.17 11.18 -12.89
N PRO A 126 9.88 11.51 -11.60
CA PRO A 126 10.69 12.43 -10.83
C PRO A 126 11.99 11.72 -10.37
N LEU A 127 13.10 12.38 -10.46
CA LEU A 127 14.42 11.88 -10.02
C LEU A 127 14.72 12.28 -8.56
N THR A 128 13.72 12.20 -7.67
CA THR A 128 13.84 12.58 -6.25
C THR A 128 14.50 11.50 -5.40
N LYS A 129 14.34 10.22 -5.77
CA LYS A 129 14.89 9.08 -5.03
C LYS A 129 16.22 8.63 -5.62
N ALA A 130 17.21 8.32 -4.76
CA ALA A 130 18.53 7.85 -5.19
C ALA A 130 18.46 6.60 -6.09
N THR A 131 17.54 5.67 -5.77
CA THR A 131 17.30 4.46 -6.58
C THR A 131 16.89 4.78 -8.01
N LEU A 132 15.98 5.76 -8.21
CA LEU A 132 15.54 6.19 -9.54
C LEU A 132 16.71 6.86 -10.31
N ARG A 133 17.45 7.76 -9.65
CA ARG A 133 18.62 8.39 -10.24
C ARG A 133 19.65 7.38 -10.70
N GLN A 134 19.90 6.37 -9.89
CA GLN A 134 20.84 5.29 -10.21
C GLN A 134 20.35 4.43 -11.38
N SER A 135 19.09 4.02 -11.38
CA SER A 135 18.50 3.19 -12.45
C SER A 135 18.58 3.87 -13.80
N TYR A 136 18.32 5.18 -13.85
CA TYR A 136 18.40 5.97 -15.08
C TYR A 136 19.80 6.53 -15.37
N ARG A 137 20.80 6.32 -14.48
CA ARG A 137 22.12 6.98 -14.56
C ARG A 137 21.97 8.48 -14.82
N ALA A 138 21.06 9.10 -14.04
CA ALA A 138 20.60 10.45 -14.30
C ALA A 138 21.74 11.48 -14.10
N PRO A 139 21.84 12.52 -14.96
CA PRO A 139 22.74 13.66 -14.75
C PRO A 139 22.44 14.32 -13.39
N GLU A 140 23.44 14.90 -12.76
CA GLU A 140 23.32 15.47 -11.41
C GLU A 140 22.23 16.55 -11.33
N GLN A 141 22.14 17.40 -12.34
CA GLN A 141 21.19 18.51 -12.42
C GLN A 141 19.76 18.08 -12.78
N ALA A 142 19.59 16.85 -13.31
CA ALA A 142 18.27 16.37 -13.74
C ALA A 142 17.32 16.18 -12.55
N LYS A 143 16.10 16.66 -12.70
CA LYS A 143 14.99 16.51 -11.75
C LYS A 143 13.91 15.57 -12.26
N TYR A 144 13.77 15.46 -13.56
CA TYR A 144 12.80 14.59 -14.20
C TYR A 144 13.47 13.81 -15.34
N VAL A 145 12.95 12.62 -15.58
CA VAL A 145 13.26 11.85 -16.79
C VAL A 145 11.95 11.58 -17.53
N VAL A 146 11.99 11.80 -18.84
CA VAL A 146 10.97 11.33 -19.76
C VAL A 146 11.55 10.12 -20.49
N ARG A 147 10.83 9.01 -20.46
CA ARG A 147 11.11 7.83 -21.29
C ARG A 147 10.06 7.75 -22.38
N THR A 148 10.49 7.58 -23.61
CA THR A 148 9.59 7.42 -24.72
C THR A 148 9.98 6.26 -25.63
N LEU A 149 9.01 5.57 -26.13
CA LEU A 149 9.12 4.55 -27.17
C LEU A 149 8.24 4.99 -28.33
N LEU A 150 8.85 5.20 -29.45
CA LEU A 150 8.17 5.71 -30.66
C LEU A 150 8.53 4.85 -31.86
N GLY A 151 7.57 4.53 -32.68
CA GLY A 151 7.78 3.82 -33.92
C GLY A 151 6.53 3.63 -34.73
N GLN A 152 6.71 3.30 -36.01
CA GLN A 152 5.60 2.89 -36.85
C GLN A 152 5.32 1.39 -36.69
N VAL A 153 4.11 0.98 -37.01
CA VAL A 153 3.72 -0.44 -36.98
C VAL A 153 4.64 -1.23 -37.94
N GLY A 154 5.35 -2.23 -37.40
CA GLY A 154 6.27 -3.07 -38.18
C GLY A 154 7.72 -2.59 -38.21
N GLU A 155 8.04 -1.42 -37.68
CA GLU A 155 9.41 -0.90 -37.56
C GLU A 155 9.97 -1.07 -36.16
N LYS A 156 11.32 -1.07 -36.06
CA LYS A 156 12.03 -1.05 -34.78
C LYS A 156 11.76 0.29 -34.09
N ARG A 157 11.14 0.24 -32.88
CA ARG A 157 10.86 1.47 -32.12
C ARG A 157 12.11 2.12 -31.59
N THR A 158 12.15 3.44 -31.61
CA THR A 158 13.22 4.22 -31.02
C THR A 158 12.91 4.46 -29.54
N HIS A 159 13.77 3.96 -28.66
CA HIS A 159 13.76 4.25 -27.25
C HIS A 159 14.64 5.47 -26.95
N GLN A 160 14.07 6.43 -26.21
CA GLN A 160 14.77 7.66 -25.84
C GLN A 160 14.54 7.96 -24.36
N LEU A 161 15.58 8.45 -23.70
CA LEU A 161 15.56 9.06 -22.37
C LEU A 161 15.88 10.54 -22.53
N LEU A 162 15.01 11.41 -22.04
CA LEU A 162 15.20 12.86 -22.02
C LEU A 162 15.24 13.30 -20.55
N PHE A 163 16.30 13.99 -20.16
CA PHE A 163 16.50 14.47 -18.80
C PHE A 163 16.24 15.97 -18.73
N TYR A 164 15.44 16.38 -17.76
CA TYR A 164 15.01 17.76 -17.56
C TYR A 164 15.42 18.28 -16.19
N ASP A 165 15.76 19.59 -16.13
CA ASP A 165 15.96 20.31 -14.87
C ASP A 165 14.63 20.68 -14.18
N GLN A 166 14.72 21.48 -13.11
CA GLN A 166 13.55 21.98 -12.37
C GLN A 166 12.65 22.90 -13.20
N GLN A 167 13.24 23.62 -14.17
CA GLN A 167 12.55 24.56 -15.06
C GLN A 167 12.06 23.91 -16.36
N LEU A 168 12.17 22.58 -16.44
CA LEU A 168 11.84 21.78 -17.60
C LEU A 168 12.68 22.11 -18.85
N ASN A 169 13.92 22.58 -18.66
CA ASN A 169 14.89 22.66 -19.76
C ASN A 169 15.49 21.27 -19.99
N LEU A 170 15.60 20.88 -21.26
CA LEU A 170 16.27 19.63 -21.63
C LEU A 170 17.76 19.72 -21.35
N ILE A 171 18.29 18.83 -20.50
CA ILE A 171 19.73 18.76 -20.14
C ILE A 171 20.43 17.77 -21.04
N GLU A 172 19.85 16.60 -21.24
CA GLU A 172 20.47 15.49 -21.94
C GLU A 172 19.41 14.61 -22.61
N GLN A 173 19.78 14.06 -23.77
CA GLN A 173 19.00 13.06 -24.49
C GLN A 173 19.88 11.84 -24.76
N ARG A 174 19.36 10.64 -24.48
CA ARG A 174 20.01 9.36 -24.78
C ARG A 174 19.09 8.51 -25.64
N ILE A 175 19.67 7.81 -26.59
CA ILE A 175 18.99 6.81 -27.40
C ILE A 175 19.54 5.45 -27.03
N ASP A 176 18.65 4.50 -26.73
CA ASP A 176 19.02 3.11 -26.45
C ASP A 176 18.36 2.22 -27.51
N PRO A 177 19.10 1.85 -28.56
CA PRO A 177 18.52 1.09 -29.68
C PRO A 177 18.25 -0.37 -29.33
N ASP A 178 18.81 -0.87 -28.24
CA ASP A 178 18.70 -2.28 -27.83
C ASP A 178 17.63 -2.52 -26.77
N TYR A 179 17.02 -1.44 -26.26
CA TYR A 179 15.93 -1.55 -25.30
C TYR A 179 14.66 -2.15 -25.93
N VAL A 180 14.23 -3.27 -25.37
CA VAL A 180 13.03 -3.99 -25.82
C VAL A 180 11.94 -3.84 -24.77
N TYR A 181 10.88 -3.14 -25.12
CA TYR A 181 9.72 -2.97 -24.25
C TYR A 181 8.45 -2.86 -25.10
N ASP A 182 7.40 -3.56 -24.68
CA ASP A 182 6.05 -3.40 -25.24
C ASP A 182 5.07 -3.18 -24.07
N PRO A 183 4.48 -1.98 -23.94
CA PRO A 183 3.53 -1.68 -22.88
C PRO A 183 2.32 -2.64 -22.87
N ARG A 184 1.89 -3.11 -24.05
CA ARG A 184 0.72 -3.98 -24.22
C ARG A 184 0.89 -5.37 -23.61
N GLN A 185 2.14 -5.80 -23.34
CA GLN A 185 2.45 -7.08 -22.69
C GLN A 185 2.55 -6.96 -21.17
N ARG A 186 2.36 -5.76 -20.62
CA ARG A 186 2.53 -5.52 -19.20
C ARG A 186 1.24 -5.76 -18.41
N PRO A 187 1.33 -6.23 -17.15
CA PRO A 187 0.15 -6.50 -16.31
C PRO A 187 -0.80 -5.32 -16.21
N TRP A 188 -0.27 -4.11 -15.98
CA TRP A 188 -1.07 -2.89 -15.84
C TRP A 188 -1.90 -2.58 -17.09
N TYR A 189 -1.36 -2.84 -18.28
CA TYR A 189 -2.05 -2.61 -19.54
C TYR A 189 -3.23 -3.58 -19.70
N ASN A 190 -2.96 -4.87 -19.47
CA ASN A 190 -3.99 -5.91 -19.60
C ASN A 190 -5.08 -5.79 -18.52
N ASN A 191 -4.71 -5.39 -17.30
CA ASN A 191 -5.70 -5.15 -16.24
C ASN A 191 -6.66 -4.03 -16.60
N ALA A 192 -6.16 -2.91 -17.15
CA ALA A 192 -7.01 -1.81 -17.61
C ALA A 192 -7.90 -2.17 -18.80
N LEU A 193 -7.48 -3.11 -19.65
CA LEU A 193 -8.33 -3.61 -20.73
C LEU A 193 -9.49 -4.48 -20.21
N ALA A 194 -9.34 -5.11 -19.06
CA ALA A 194 -10.34 -6.01 -18.49
C ALA A 194 -11.47 -5.29 -17.73
N THR A 195 -11.34 -3.98 -17.48
CA THR A 195 -12.36 -3.19 -16.76
C THR A 195 -12.63 -1.85 -17.43
N THR A 196 -13.75 -1.25 -17.09
CA THR A 196 -14.10 0.13 -17.49
C THR A 196 -13.74 1.17 -16.42
N ASP A 197 -13.31 0.72 -15.26
CA ASP A 197 -12.91 1.54 -14.12
C ASP A 197 -11.38 1.47 -13.91
N VAL A 198 -10.88 2.13 -12.87
CA VAL A 198 -9.47 2.04 -12.49
C VAL A 198 -9.15 0.61 -12.09
N ALA A 199 -8.11 0.05 -12.68
CA ALA A 199 -7.55 -1.25 -12.32
C ALA A 199 -6.31 -1.06 -11.45
N ILE A 200 -6.19 -1.86 -10.40
CA ILE A 200 -4.99 -1.95 -9.57
C ILE A 200 -4.31 -3.29 -9.83
N SER A 201 -3.02 -3.25 -10.14
CA SER A 201 -2.27 -4.49 -10.40
C SER A 201 -1.95 -5.21 -9.08
N LYS A 202 -1.71 -6.53 -9.16
CA LYS A 202 -0.96 -7.21 -8.11
C LYS A 202 0.45 -6.63 -8.02
N PRO A 203 1.11 -6.72 -6.84
CA PRO A 203 2.49 -6.27 -6.71
C PRO A 203 3.43 -6.96 -7.70
N TYR A 204 4.26 -6.19 -8.39
CA TYR A 204 5.29 -6.72 -9.31
C TYR A 204 6.52 -5.80 -9.34
N ILE A 205 7.63 -6.31 -9.87
CA ILE A 205 8.85 -5.51 -10.07
C ILE A 205 8.68 -4.69 -11.35
N TYR A 206 8.87 -3.37 -11.26
CA TYR A 206 8.79 -2.47 -12.40
C TYR A 206 9.87 -2.78 -13.44
N ALA A 207 9.57 -2.51 -14.73
CA ALA A 207 10.49 -2.86 -15.81
C ALA A 207 11.83 -2.10 -15.75
N ASP A 208 11.78 -0.87 -15.28
CA ASP A 208 12.87 0.09 -15.42
C ASP A 208 13.64 0.35 -14.13
N THR A 209 13.13 -0.14 -13.03
CA THR A 209 13.70 0.08 -11.70
C THR A 209 13.57 -1.18 -10.85
N PRO A 210 14.48 -1.42 -9.91
CA PRO A 210 14.39 -2.57 -9.00
C PRO A 210 13.31 -2.38 -7.91
N LEU A 211 12.37 -1.48 -8.13
CA LEU A 211 11.29 -1.22 -7.19
C LEU A 211 10.14 -2.20 -7.42
N MET A 212 9.60 -2.72 -6.33
CA MET A 212 8.36 -3.48 -6.32
C MET A 212 7.20 -2.55 -5.93
N GLY A 213 6.09 -2.65 -6.64
CA GLY A 213 4.91 -1.83 -6.36
C GLY A 213 3.68 -2.31 -7.08
N VAL A 214 2.62 -1.55 -6.91
CA VAL A 214 1.36 -1.69 -7.65
C VAL A 214 1.27 -0.57 -8.67
N THR A 215 0.53 -0.82 -9.74
CA THR A 215 0.21 0.17 -10.75
C THR A 215 -1.29 0.36 -10.80
N LEU A 216 -1.71 1.62 -10.68
CA LEU A 216 -3.07 2.03 -11.02
C LEU A 216 -3.12 2.33 -12.51
N SER A 217 -4.12 1.83 -13.21
CA SER A 217 -4.24 2.01 -14.65
C SER A 217 -5.71 2.13 -15.08
N MET A 218 -5.95 2.90 -16.15
CA MET A 218 -7.27 3.13 -16.67
C MET A 218 -7.23 3.30 -18.20
N ARG A 219 -8.26 2.82 -18.87
CA ARG A 219 -8.43 3.04 -20.31
C ARG A 219 -8.77 4.51 -20.57
N SER A 220 -8.15 5.10 -21.58
CA SER A 220 -8.47 6.46 -22.04
C SER A 220 -9.89 6.55 -22.60
N SER A 221 -10.44 7.75 -22.62
CA SER A 221 -11.80 8.04 -23.12
C SER A 221 -12.02 7.60 -24.58
N ASN A 222 -10.98 7.68 -25.40
CA ASN A 222 -11.00 7.25 -26.81
C ASN A 222 -10.67 5.76 -27.00
N SER A 223 -10.34 5.03 -25.94
CA SER A 223 -9.96 3.61 -25.93
C SER A 223 -8.68 3.25 -26.70
N HIS A 224 -7.89 4.22 -27.16
CA HIS A 224 -6.63 4.00 -27.89
C HIS A 224 -5.38 4.05 -27.03
N ALA A 225 -5.54 4.34 -25.73
CA ALA A 225 -4.44 4.38 -24.80
C ALA A 225 -4.86 3.88 -23.40
N ILE A 226 -3.87 3.47 -22.63
CA ILE A 226 -4.00 3.20 -21.19
C ILE A 226 -3.11 4.21 -20.47
N VAL A 227 -3.70 4.97 -19.56
CA VAL A 227 -2.97 5.82 -18.61
C VAL A 227 -2.65 5.03 -17.36
N ALA A 228 -1.48 5.26 -16.76
CA ALA A 228 -1.06 4.50 -15.59
C ALA A 228 -0.12 5.28 -14.68
N MET A 229 -0.06 4.86 -13.41
CA MET A 229 0.77 5.44 -12.35
C MET A 229 1.37 4.36 -11.48
N ASP A 230 2.64 4.51 -11.14
CA ASP A 230 3.35 3.57 -10.28
C ASP A 230 3.40 4.04 -8.83
N LEU A 231 2.98 3.17 -7.93
CA LEU A 231 2.96 3.36 -6.49
C LEU A 231 3.80 2.26 -5.83
N PRO A 232 5.07 2.53 -5.46
CA PRO A 232 5.95 1.51 -4.91
C PRO A 232 5.56 1.11 -3.48
N LEU A 233 5.66 -0.18 -3.17
CA LEU A 233 5.27 -0.74 -1.86
C LEU A 233 6.04 -0.13 -0.68
N ASN A 234 7.32 0.22 -0.86
CA ASN A 234 8.08 0.90 0.18
C ASN A 234 7.50 2.28 0.52
N GLY A 235 6.99 3.02 -0.48
CA GLY A 235 6.31 4.29 -0.24
C GLY A 235 4.99 4.11 0.55
N ILE A 236 4.19 3.10 0.21
CA ILE A 236 2.98 2.74 0.96
C ILE A 236 3.36 2.33 2.39
N LYS A 237 4.36 1.47 2.56
CA LYS A 237 4.85 1.03 3.86
C LYS A 237 5.28 2.20 4.72
N ASP A 238 6.11 3.11 4.19
CA ASP A 238 6.61 4.27 4.93
C ASP A 238 5.46 5.20 5.35
N ALA A 239 4.48 5.42 4.48
CA ALA A 239 3.28 6.19 4.78
C ALA A 239 2.43 5.52 5.88
N LEU A 240 2.29 4.21 5.87
CA LEU A 240 1.56 3.44 6.89
C LEU A 240 2.35 3.37 8.21
N GLN A 241 3.67 3.28 8.19
CA GLN A 241 4.51 3.25 9.41
C GLN A 241 4.46 4.56 10.21
N GLN A 242 4.32 5.70 9.55
CA GLN A 242 4.09 6.98 10.23
C GLN A 242 2.79 7.00 11.04
N LEU A 243 1.95 5.99 10.87
CA LEU A 243 0.64 5.82 11.49
C LEU A 243 0.62 4.71 12.53
N SER A 244 1.79 4.08 12.83
CA SER A 244 1.85 2.98 13.79
C SER A 244 1.34 3.41 15.17
N ILE A 245 0.26 2.74 15.60
CA ILE A 245 -0.45 3.04 16.86
C ILE A 245 0.38 2.54 18.06
N THR A 246 1.31 1.63 17.84
CA THR A 246 2.23 1.13 18.88
C THR A 246 3.62 0.87 18.31
N PRO A 247 4.71 1.03 19.11
CA PRO A 247 6.10 0.83 18.66
C PRO A 247 6.41 -0.56 18.08
N HIS A 248 5.56 -1.55 18.34
CA HIS A 248 5.76 -2.95 17.94
C HIS A 248 4.67 -3.48 16.99
N SER A 249 3.81 -2.60 16.44
CA SER A 249 2.79 -3.02 15.45
C SER A 249 3.47 -3.37 14.13
N GLN A 250 3.11 -4.52 13.55
CA GLN A 250 3.43 -4.89 12.19
C GLN A 250 2.13 -4.89 11.37
N ILE A 251 2.14 -4.16 10.27
CA ILE A 251 1.02 -4.13 9.32
C ILE A 251 1.41 -4.99 8.12
N ALA A 252 0.62 -6.01 7.82
CA ALA A 252 0.74 -6.83 6.63
C ALA A 252 -0.47 -6.57 5.72
N LEU A 253 -0.20 -6.26 4.44
CA LEU A 253 -1.21 -6.23 3.40
C LEU A 253 -1.33 -7.66 2.84
N VAL A 254 -2.50 -8.25 2.95
CA VAL A 254 -2.78 -9.61 2.46
C VAL A 254 -3.83 -9.49 1.35
N ASP A 255 -3.58 -10.14 0.22
CA ASP A 255 -4.54 -10.29 -0.88
C ASP A 255 -5.60 -11.34 -0.45
N SER A 256 -6.87 -11.04 -0.66
CA SER A 256 -8.01 -11.92 -0.35
C SER A 256 -8.40 -12.77 -1.55
#